data_6765b5d1b473595da2ca81ef69da4d99
#
_entry.id   6765b5d1b473595da2ca81ef69da4d99
#
_cell.length_a   1.000
_cell.length_b   1.000
_cell.length_c   1.000
_cell.angle_alpha   90.00
_cell.angle_beta   90.00
_cell.angle_gamma   90.00
#
_symmetry.space_group_name_H-M   'P 1'
#
loop_
_entity.id
_entity.type
_entity.pdbx_description
1 polymer ?
#
loop_
_entity_poly.entity_id
_entity_poly.type
_entity_poly.pdbx_seq_one_letter_code
_entity_poly.pdbx_strand_id
1 'polypeptide(L)'
;MDLSEKVKRYAEIKAEISELKSEADGIEADILKASEADLQDTKYKSAVYSDNAGNAITVTNADNVKLVYPTMLKEIFVKAYGDVVKEDVTYTLSESAKRLLSAVYNKEYIKDGSVAKILDGLGLDDKSRKVLEKKLKGAKYETDVKNLMQLGGLDEKAAQENAYLVSEAVAWQNLKRLLMINNEQLTDEIVERAVDMIDSAVVVER
;
A
#
# COMPACT_ATOMS: atom_id res chain seq x y z
N MET A 1 17.05 23.93 13.58
CA MET A 1 16.28 22.74 13.89
C MET A 1 16.98 21.55 13.27
N ASP A 2 17.52 20.66 14.08
CA ASP A 2 18.13 19.44 13.60
C ASP A 2 17.08 18.40 13.14
N LEU A 3 17.50 17.25 12.63
CA LEU A 3 16.57 16.24 12.12
C LEU A 3 15.72 15.62 13.25
N SER A 4 16.29 15.44 14.43
CA SER A 4 15.59 14.91 15.62
C SER A 4 14.48 15.86 16.08
N GLU A 5 14.78 17.17 16.13
CA GLU A 5 13.78 18.20 16.46
C GLU A 5 12.63 18.25 15.43
N LYS A 6 12.96 18.07 14.14
CA LYS A 6 11.93 18.01 13.06
C LYS A 6 11.03 16.80 13.24
N VAL A 7 11.59 15.61 13.54
CA VAL A 7 10.82 14.39 13.79
C VAL A 7 9.89 14.58 14.98
N LYS A 8 10.41 15.13 16.10
CA LYS A 8 9.59 15.42 17.28
C LYS A 8 8.44 16.38 16.96
N ARG A 9 8.75 17.51 16.31
CA ARG A 9 7.73 18.51 15.95
C ARG A 9 6.68 17.95 14.99
N TYR A 10 7.10 17.09 14.05
CA TYR A 10 6.18 16.40 13.15
C TYR A 10 5.22 15.49 13.93
N ALA A 11 5.69 14.72 14.90
CA ALA A 11 4.86 13.87 15.75
C ALA A 11 3.86 14.69 16.58
N GLU A 12 4.30 15.82 17.18
CA GLU A 12 3.42 16.74 17.91
C GLU A 12 2.31 17.29 17.02
N ILE A 13 2.64 17.80 15.82
CA ILE A 13 1.64 18.31 14.86
C ILE A 13 0.64 17.23 14.48
N LYS A 14 1.08 15.99 14.30
CA LYS A 14 0.19 14.88 13.98
C LYS A 14 -0.78 14.55 15.12
N ALA A 15 -0.32 14.63 16.36
CA ALA A 15 -1.18 14.48 17.53
C ALA A 15 -2.23 15.62 17.62
N GLU A 16 -1.79 16.86 17.47
CA GLU A 16 -2.68 18.04 17.43
C GLU A 16 -3.76 17.91 16.32
N ILE A 17 -3.37 17.48 15.12
CA ILE A 17 -4.32 17.23 14.02
C ILE A 17 -5.33 16.15 14.38
N SER A 18 -4.90 15.08 15.05
CA SER A 18 -5.79 14.00 15.46
C SER A 18 -6.80 14.46 16.51
N GLU A 19 -6.36 15.25 17.49
CA GLU A 19 -7.22 15.82 18.52
C GLU A 19 -8.25 16.80 17.93
N LEU A 20 -7.80 17.72 17.07
CA LEU A 20 -8.69 18.67 16.40
C LEU A 20 -9.73 17.97 15.48
N LYS A 21 -9.34 16.88 14.82
CA LYS A 21 -10.30 16.08 14.05
C LYS A 21 -11.34 15.43 14.94
N SER A 22 -10.94 14.86 16.06
CA SER A 22 -11.87 14.25 17.02
C SER A 22 -12.83 15.27 17.62
N GLU A 23 -12.33 16.48 17.91
CA GLU A 23 -13.17 17.60 18.38
C GLU A 23 -14.17 18.04 17.31
N ALA A 24 -13.73 18.18 16.05
CA ALA A 24 -14.59 18.53 14.93
C ALA A 24 -15.69 17.49 14.69
N ASP A 25 -15.33 16.20 14.73
CA ASP A 25 -16.27 15.08 14.58
C ASP A 25 -17.32 15.10 15.71
N GLY A 26 -16.91 15.45 16.95
CA GLY A 26 -17.83 15.62 18.09
C GLY A 26 -18.81 16.76 17.88
N ILE A 27 -18.31 17.93 17.45
CA ILE A 27 -19.15 19.11 17.14
C ILE A 27 -20.11 18.79 16.00
N GLU A 28 -19.66 18.11 14.95
CA GLU A 28 -20.51 17.69 13.83
C GLU A 28 -21.64 16.77 14.31
N ALA A 29 -21.34 15.80 15.18
CA ALA A 29 -22.34 14.90 15.75
C ALA A 29 -23.40 15.66 16.56
N ASP A 30 -23.01 16.68 17.35
CA ASP A 30 -23.93 17.52 18.13
C ASP A 30 -24.82 18.35 17.21
N ILE A 31 -24.27 18.92 16.14
CA ILE A 31 -25.05 19.69 15.14
C ILE A 31 -26.05 18.78 14.41
N LEU A 32 -25.62 17.58 14.01
CA LEU A 32 -26.51 16.60 13.38
C LEU A 32 -27.67 16.23 14.31
N LYS A 33 -27.38 15.96 15.57
CA LYS A 33 -28.39 15.64 16.56
C LYS A 33 -29.40 16.79 16.80
N ALA A 34 -28.91 18.02 16.81
CA ALA A 34 -29.81 19.20 16.90
C ALA A 34 -30.68 19.33 15.66
N SER A 35 -30.10 19.07 14.46
CA SER A 35 -30.81 19.15 13.19
C SER A 35 -31.91 18.10 13.02
N GLU A 36 -31.80 16.93 13.67
CA GLU A 36 -32.86 15.91 13.65
C GLU A 36 -34.17 16.47 14.17
N ALA A 37 -34.14 17.27 15.25
CA ALA A 37 -35.34 17.90 15.82
C ALA A 37 -35.93 19.00 14.88
N ASP A 38 -35.06 19.75 14.21
CA ASP A 38 -35.48 20.84 13.31
C ASP A 38 -36.01 20.33 11.97
N LEU A 39 -35.57 19.16 11.51
CA LEU A 39 -35.98 18.56 10.24
C LEU A 39 -37.07 17.49 10.40
N GLN A 40 -37.36 17.04 11.63
CA GLN A 40 -38.37 16.04 11.90
C GLN A 40 -39.79 16.63 11.60
N ASP A 41 -40.56 15.85 10.86
CA ASP A 41 -41.95 16.20 10.50
C ASP A 41 -42.12 17.53 9.73
N THR A 42 -41.08 18.04 9.12
CA THR A 42 -41.11 19.26 8.31
C THR A 42 -40.99 18.95 6.81
N LYS A 43 -41.45 19.90 5.98
CA LYS A 43 -41.22 19.85 4.53
C LYS A 43 -39.85 20.41 4.12
N TYR A 44 -39.11 20.97 5.07
CA TYR A 44 -37.79 21.53 4.83
C TYR A 44 -36.76 20.37 4.73
N LYS A 45 -35.97 20.42 3.67
CA LYS A 45 -34.91 19.42 3.45
C LYS A 45 -33.54 19.82 4.00
N SER A 46 -33.43 21.06 4.50
CA SER A 46 -32.18 21.56 5.07
C SER A 46 -32.40 22.55 6.20
N ALA A 47 -31.52 22.53 7.19
CA ALA A 47 -31.37 23.50 8.25
C ALA A 47 -29.99 24.16 8.13
N VAL A 48 -29.93 25.48 8.39
CA VAL A 48 -28.70 26.27 8.35
C VAL A 48 -28.43 26.81 9.74
N TYR A 49 -27.25 26.47 10.27
CA TYR A 49 -26.74 26.99 11.54
C TYR A 49 -25.61 27.96 11.26
N SER A 50 -25.67 29.17 11.80
CA SER A 50 -24.65 30.19 11.58
C SER A 50 -24.23 30.84 12.89
N ASP A 51 -22.97 31.26 12.93
CA ASP A 51 -22.45 32.11 13.99
C ASP A 51 -22.57 33.62 13.65
N ASN A 52 -22.20 34.47 14.61
CA ASN A 52 -22.20 35.93 14.41
C ASN A 52 -21.02 36.43 13.55
N ALA A 53 -20.07 35.56 13.17
CA ALA A 53 -18.88 35.87 12.37
C ALA A 53 -19.08 35.56 10.87
N GLY A 54 -20.23 34.99 10.50
CA GLY A 54 -20.56 34.65 9.11
C GLY A 54 -20.19 33.22 8.70
N ASN A 55 -19.77 32.39 9.65
CA ASN A 55 -19.59 30.94 9.35
C ASN A 55 -20.98 30.28 9.40
N ALA A 56 -21.22 29.36 8.48
CA ALA A 56 -22.47 28.60 8.40
C ALA A 56 -22.25 27.14 8.08
N ILE A 57 -23.05 26.29 8.72
CA ILE A 57 -23.13 24.85 8.44
C ILE A 57 -24.55 24.55 7.98
N THR A 58 -24.66 23.86 6.83
CA THR A 58 -25.94 23.40 6.29
C THR A 58 -26.06 21.90 6.50
N VAL A 59 -27.08 21.49 7.25
CA VAL A 59 -27.44 20.07 7.36
C VAL A 59 -28.60 19.80 6.42
N THR A 60 -28.44 18.77 5.57
CA THR A 60 -29.47 18.42 4.58
C THR A 60 -29.96 16.99 4.87
N ASN A 61 -31.29 16.87 4.99
CA ASN A 61 -31.95 15.56 5.01
C ASN A 61 -32.02 15.05 3.56
N ALA A 62 -30.99 14.28 3.15
CA ALA A 62 -30.90 13.70 1.82
C ALA A 62 -31.31 12.24 1.84
N ASP A 63 -32.14 11.83 0.90
CA ASP A 63 -32.42 10.43 0.64
C ASP A 63 -31.15 9.76 0.09
N ASN A 64 -30.43 9.04 0.95
CA ASN A 64 -29.20 8.35 0.57
C ASN A 64 -29.54 6.95 0.03
N VAL A 65 -29.60 6.82 -1.28
CA VAL A 65 -29.81 5.52 -1.95
C VAL A 65 -28.51 4.71 -1.90
N LYS A 66 -28.46 3.73 -1.01
CA LYS A 66 -27.36 2.78 -0.96
C LYS A 66 -27.60 1.60 -1.90
N LEU A 67 -26.67 1.38 -2.80
CA LEU A 67 -26.66 0.23 -3.67
C LEU A 67 -26.23 -1.02 -2.89
N VAL A 68 -27.18 -1.93 -2.61
CA VAL A 68 -26.94 -3.14 -1.82
C VAL A 68 -26.46 -4.29 -2.73
N TYR A 69 -27.04 -4.41 -3.93
CA TYR A 69 -26.74 -5.47 -4.88
C TYR A 69 -26.44 -4.89 -6.28
N PRO A 70 -25.20 -4.39 -6.52
CA PRO A 70 -24.84 -3.79 -7.82
C PRO A 70 -25.03 -4.72 -9.02
N THR A 71 -24.84 -6.02 -8.81
CA THR A 71 -24.98 -7.02 -9.89
C THR A 71 -26.38 -7.13 -10.46
N MET A 72 -27.40 -6.78 -9.67
CA MET A 72 -28.80 -6.81 -10.13
C MET A 72 -29.17 -5.62 -11.02
N LEU A 73 -28.38 -4.55 -11.05
CA LEU A 73 -28.68 -3.37 -11.85
C LEU A 73 -28.77 -3.67 -13.33
N LYS A 74 -27.95 -4.58 -13.84
CA LYS A 74 -27.98 -5.01 -15.27
C LYS A 74 -29.29 -5.68 -15.60
N GLU A 75 -29.86 -6.45 -14.69
CA GLU A 75 -31.14 -7.14 -14.86
C GLU A 75 -32.32 -6.17 -14.77
N ILE A 76 -32.21 -5.17 -13.87
CA ILE A 76 -33.30 -4.18 -13.65
C ILE A 76 -33.36 -3.18 -14.79
N PHE A 77 -32.25 -2.61 -15.22
CA PHE A 77 -32.23 -1.52 -16.21
C PHE A 77 -32.07 -2.00 -17.66
N VAL A 78 -31.66 -3.24 -17.84
CA VAL A 78 -31.53 -3.88 -19.15
C VAL A 78 -30.88 -2.95 -20.19
N LYS A 79 -31.66 -2.39 -21.11
CA LYS A 79 -31.18 -1.49 -22.18
C LYS A 79 -30.79 -0.10 -21.67
N ALA A 80 -31.38 0.36 -20.61
CA ALA A 80 -31.07 1.67 -19.99
C ALA A 80 -29.85 1.64 -19.05
N TYR A 81 -29.22 0.47 -18.86
CA TYR A 81 -28.11 0.35 -17.89
C TYR A 81 -26.98 1.36 -18.12
N GLY A 82 -26.56 1.54 -19.37
CA GLY A 82 -25.49 2.49 -19.71
C GLY A 82 -25.85 3.97 -19.50
N ASP A 83 -27.17 4.30 -19.47
CA ASP A 83 -27.63 5.67 -19.27
C ASP A 83 -27.76 6.04 -17.80
N VAL A 84 -28.00 5.06 -16.93
CA VAL A 84 -28.33 5.31 -15.50
C VAL A 84 -27.27 4.80 -14.53
N VAL A 85 -26.33 3.97 -14.98
CA VAL A 85 -25.28 3.40 -14.15
C VAL A 85 -23.91 3.82 -14.66
N LYS A 86 -23.14 4.47 -13.79
CA LYS A 86 -21.73 4.75 -14.03
C LYS A 86 -20.87 3.68 -13.34
N GLU A 87 -20.04 2.98 -14.11
CA GLU A 87 -19.06 2.05 -13.58
C GLU A 87 -17.70 2.76 -13.48
N ASP A 88 -17.18 2.88 -12.26
CA ASP A 88 -15.81 3.37 -12.02
C ASP A 88 -14.90 2.17 -11.75
N VAL A 89 -13.95 1.91 -12.63
CA VAL A 89 -12.98 0.82 -12.49
C VAL A 89 -11.70 1.35 -11.89
N THR A 90 -11.34 0.84 -10.72
CA THR A 90 -10.09 1.19 -10.05
C THR A 90 -9.11 0.02 -10.13
N TYR A 91 -7.92 0.29 -10.65
CA TYR A 91 -6.84 -0.68 -10.71
C TYR A 91 -5.89 -0.47 -9.53
N THR A 92 -5.69 -1.51 -8.73
CA THR A 92 -4.75 -1.49 -7.61
C THR A 92 -3.75 -2.63 -7.74
N LEU A 93 -2.49 -2.33 -7.45
CA LEU A 93 -1.44 -3.34 -7.43
C LEU A 93 -1.39 -3.98 -6.04
N SER A 94 -1.22 -5.31 -6.01
CA SER A 94 -0.89 -6.00 -4.76
C SER A 94 0.50 -5.59 -4.28
N GLU A 95 0.77 -5.73 -2.98
CA GLU A 95 2.09 -5.40 -2.40
C GLU A 95 3.24 -6.22 -3.01
N SER A 96 2.96 -7.44 -3.44
CA SER A 96 3.96 -8.26 -4.17
C SER A 96 4.25 -7.71 -5.57
N ALA A 97 3.23 -7.20 -6.26
CA ALA A 97 3.40 -6.58 -7.56
C ALA A 97 4.15 -5.24 -7.46
N LYS A 98 3.82 -4.42 -6.47
CA LYS A 98 4.54 -3.16 -6.22
C LYS A 98 6.02 -3.40 -5.96
N ARG A 99 6.37 -4.34 -5.07
CA ARG A 99 7.76 -4.70 -4.79
C ARG A 99 8.51 -5.21 -6.02
N LEU A 100 7.85 -6.04 -6.83
CA LEU A 100 8.43 -6.55 -8.06
C LEU A 100 8.74 -5.42 -9.04
N LEU A 101 7.78 -4.53 -9.28
CA LEU A 101 7.95 -3.39 -10.18
C LEU A 101 9.01 -2.42 -9.67
N SER A 102 9.06 -2.18 -8.34
CA SER A 102 10.11 -1.37 -7.73
C SER A 102 11.50 -1.98 -7.94
N ALA A 103 11.64 -3.29 -7.74
CA ALA A 103 12.91 -3.99 -7.98
C ALA A 103 13.34 -3.92 -9.46
N VAL A 104 12.38 -4.00 -10.39
CA VAL A 104 12.65 -3.82 -11.83
C VAL A 104 13.10 -2.39 -12.13
N TYR A 105 12.37 -1.41 -11.63
CA TYR A 105 12.68 0.02 -11.82
C TYR A 105 14.07 0.38 -11.30
N ASN A 106 14.41 -0.07 -10.08
CA ASN A 106 15.69 0.19 -9.44
C ASN A 106 16.82 -0.71 -9.94
N LYS A 107 16.53 -1.69 -10.81
CA LYS A 107 17.47 -2.74 -11.25
C LYS A 107 18.01 -3.58 -10.08
N GLU A 108 17.22 -3.75 -9.04
CA GLU A 108 17.52 -4.53 -7.85
C GLU A 108 17.16 -6.01 -8.08
N TYR A 109 17.79 -6.65 -9.05
CA TYR A 109 17.67 -8.08 -9.34
C TYR A 109 18.94 -8.66 -9.91
N ILE A 110 19.22 -9.92 -9.61
CA ILE A 110 20.35 -10.67 -10.15
C ILE A 110 19.84 -11.58 -11.27
N LYS A 111 20.20 -11.27 -12.51
CA LYS A 111 19.85 -12.09 -13.68
C LYS A 111 20.38 -13.51 -13.47
N ASP A 112 19.51 -14.51 -13.65
CA ASP A 112 19.78 -15.93 -13.37
C ASP A 112 20.21 -16.24 -11.93
N GLY A 113 19.97 -15.30 -11.00
CA GLY A 113 20.19 -15.49 -9.58
C GLY A 113 19.21 -16.49 -8.97
N SER A 114 19.67 -17.19 -7.95
CA SER A 114 18.83 -18.04 -7.10
C SER A 114 19.37 -18.08 -5.68
N VAL A 115 18.48 -18.31 -4.71
CA VAL A 115 18.87 -18.48 -3.31
C VAL A 115 19.90 -19.60 -3.17
N ALA A 116 19.72 -20.69 -3.90
CA ALA A 116 20.67 -21.81 -3.89
C ALA A 116 22.09 -21.38 -4.30
N LYS A 117 22.23 -20.61 -5.39
CA LYS A 117 23.54 -20.11 -5.85
C LYS A 117 24.22 -19.20 -4.83
N ILE A 118 23.46 -18.37 -4.14
CA ILE A 118 23.99 -17.50 -3.07
C ILE A 118 24.50 -18.36 -1.92
N LEU A 119 23.71 -19.34 -1.47
CA LEU A 119 24.09 -20.24 -0.38
C LEU A 119 25.30 -21.10 -0.72
N ASP A 120 25.48 -21.50 -1.99
CA ASP A 120 26.65 -22.24 -2.45
C ASP A 120 27.97 -21.47 -2.26
N GLY A 121 27.91 -20.13 -2.36
CA GLY A 121 29.05 -19.24 -2.13
C GLY A 121 29.41 -19.03 -0.65
N LEU A 122 28.56 -19.45 0.31
CA LEU A 122 28.77 -19.18 1.74
C LEU A 122 29.54 -20.29 2.49
N GLY A 123 29.86 -21.39 1.84
CA GLY A 123 30.62 -22.49 2.48
C GLY A 123 29.90 -23.19 3.63
N LEU A 124 28.57 -23.19 3.62
CA LEU A 124 27.72 -23.77 4.66
C LEU A 124 27.71 -25.31 4.59
N ASP A 125 27.45 -25.93 5.74
CA ASP A 125 27.17 -27.37 5.76
C ASP A 125 25.82 -27.67 5.09
N ASP A 126 25.66 -28.89 4.57
CA ASP A 126 24.47 -29.32 3.82
C ASP A 126 23.15 -29.15 4.59
N LYS A 127 23.17 -29.30 5.92
CA LYS A 127 21.99 -29.20 6.74
C LYS A 127 21.53 -27.74 6.86
N SER A 128 22.46 -26.86 7.21
CA SER A 128 22.20 -25.41 7.33
C SER A 128 21.77 -24.84 5.98
N ARG A 129 22.43 -25.23 4.88
CA ARG A 129 22.08 -24.84 3.52
C ARG A 129 20.64 -25.21 3.17
N LYS A 130 20.22 -26.46 3.36
CA LYS A 130 18.85 -26.91 3.05
C LYS A 130 17.77 -26.22 3.90
N VAL A 131 18.10 -25.88 5.14
CA VAL A 131 17.17 -25.14 6.01
C VAL A 131 17.04 -23.70 5.56
N LEU A 132 18.16 -23.03 5.26
CA LEU A 132 18.18 -21.64 4.79
C LEU A 132 17.48 -21.49 3.44
N GLU A 133 17.68 -22.41 2.50
CA GLU A 133 17.00 -22.39 1.19
C GLU A 133 15.47 -22.37 1.31
N LYS A 134 14.92 -23.00 2.36
CA LYS A 134 13.48 -22.97 2.64
C LYS A 134 13.03 -21.73 3.39
N LYS A 135 13.90 -21.12 4.18
CA LYS A 135 13.55 -19.99 5.07
C LYS A 135 13.78 -18.63 4.44
N LEU A 136 14.78 -18.48 3.58
CA LEU A 136 15.08 -17.23 2.89
C LEU A 136 14.04 -16.98 1.80
N LYS A 137 13.33 -15.87 1.92
CA LYS A 137 12.20 -15.52 1.04
C LYS A 137 12.43 -14.22 0.25
N GLY A 138 13.45 -13.43 0.60
CA GLY A 138 13.72 -12.13 -0.03
C GLY A 138 12.62 -11.08 0.20
N ALA A 139 11.59 -11.41 0.97
CA ALA A 139 10.44 -10.54 1.18
C ALA A 139 10.49 -9.75 2.49
N LYS A 140 11.26 -10.25 3.47
CA LYS A 140 11.42 -9.64 4.80
C LYS A 140 12.90 -9.62 5.15
N TYR A 141 13.55 -8.54 4.78
CA TYR A 141 14.99 -8.34 4.95
C TYR A 141 15.51 -8.71 6.36
N GLU A 142 14.92 -8.13 7.39
CA GLU A 142 15.35 -8.41 8.78
C GLU A 142 15.21 -9.88 9.19
N THR A 143 14.19 -10.57 8.65
CA THR A 143 14.00 -12.00 8.91
C THR A 143 15.06 -12.82 8.21
N ASP A 144 15.41 -12.46 6.98
CA ASP A 144 16.44 -13.14 6.22
C ASP A 144 17.83 -12.89 6.84
N VAL A 145 18.14 -11.68 7.30
CA VAL A 145 19.35 -11.36 8.09
C VAL A 145 19.44 -12.24 9.34
N LYS A 146 18.37 -12.30 10.16
CA LYS A 146 18.33 -13.16 11.36
C LYS A 146 18.57 -14.64 11.04
N ASN A 147 17.94 -15.15 9.97
CA ASN A 147 18.11 -16.51 9.54
C ASN A 147 19.58 -16.79 9.11
N LEU A 148 20.20 -15.88 8.38
CA LEU A 148 21.60 -16.00 7.95
C LEU A 148 22.57 -15.99 9.12
N MET A 149 22.33 -15.12 10.12
CA MET A 149 23.15 -15.10 11.35
C MET A 149 22.97 -16.39 12.16
N GLN A 150 21.74 -16.79 12.47
CA GLN A 150 21.45 -17.87 13.41
C GLN A 150 21.68 -19.27 12.84
N LEU A 151 21.36 -19.47 11.57
CA LEU A 151 21.45 -20.77 10.92
C LEU A 151 22.64 -20.91 9.99
N GLY A 152 23.11 -19.78 9.46
CA GLY A 152 24.30 -19.73 8.59
C GLY A 152 25.58 -19.42 9.35
N GLY A 153 25.51 -18.94 10.61
CA GLY A 153 26.67 -18.56 11.39
C GLY A 153 27.42 -17.33 10.86
N LEU A 154 26.76 -16.51 10.03
CA LEU A 154 27.35 -15.30 9.48
C LEU A 154 27.39 -14.20 10.54
N ASP A 155 28.39 -13.33 10.47
CA ASP A 155 28.37 -12.07 11.20
C ASP A 155 27.29 -11.13 10.65
N GLU A 156 26.97 -10.08 11.37
CA GLU A 156 25.89 -9.16 11.04
C GLU A 156 26.07 -8.51 9.66
N LYS A 157 27.30 -8.07 9.35
CA LYS A 157 27.59 -7.41 8.07
C LYS A 157 27.44 -8.36 6.90
N ALA A 158 28.03 -9.56 6.99
CA ALA A 158 27.89 -10.59 5.96
C ALA A 158 26.43 -11.04 5.81
N ALA A 159 25.68 -11.15 6.92
CA ALA A 159 24.26 -11.50 6.86
C ALA A 159 23.42 -10.41 6.17
N GLN A 160 23.70 -9.14 6.43
CA GLN A 160 23.03 -8.02 5.77
C GLN A 160 23.31 -7.98 4.27
N GLU A 161 24.58 -8.09 3.86
CA GLU A 161 24.99 -8.11 2.45
C GLU A 161 24.31 -9.28 1.70
N ASN A 162 24.35 -10.48 2.28
CA ASN A 162 23.74 -11.66 1.67
C ASN A 162 22.20 -11.62 1.66
N ALA A 163 21.54 -10.96 2.62
CA ALA A 163 20.10 -10.76 2.60
C ALA A 163 19.65 -9.87 1.44
N TYR A 164 20.45 -8.87 1.05
CA TYR A 164 20.21 -8.09 -0.17
C TYR A 164 20.33 -8.96 -1.42
N LEU A 165 21.38 -9.72 -1.55
CA LEU A 165 21.57 -10.65 -2.68
C LEU A 165 20.41 -11.67 -2.79
N VAL A 166 19.93 -12.18 -1.65
CA VAL A 166 18.75 -13.05 -1.59
C VAL A 166 17.52 -12.34 -2.12
N SER A 167 17.28 -11.08 -1.70
CA SER A 167 16.15 -10.28 -2.19
C SER A 167 16.20 -10.09 -3.70
N GLU A 168 17.35 -9.73 -4.25
CA GLU A 168 17.57 -9.52 -5.69
C GLU A 168 17.41 -10.82 -6.50
N ALA A 169 17.92 -11.95 -5.99
CA ALA A 169 17.76 -13.24 -6.63
C ALA A 169 16.29 -13.71 -6.63
N VAL A 170 15.57 -13.47 -5.53
CA VAL A 170 14.12 -13.77 -5.44
C VAL A 170 13.32 -12.84 -6.34
N ALA A 171 13.70 -11.56 -6.48
CA ALA A 171 13.08 -10.63 -7.42
C ALA A 171 13.18 -11.18 -8.85
N TRP A 172 14.35 -11.66 -9.28
CA TRP A 172 14.53 -12.32 -10.59
C TRP A 172 13.63 -13.54 -10.76
N GLN A 173 13.58 -14.43 -9.78
CA GLN A 173 12.73 -15.63 -9.84
C GLN A 173 11.25 -15.27 -9.95
N ASN A 174 10.80 -14.22 -9.22
CA ASN A 174 9.42 -13.73 -9.29
C ASN A 174 9.13 -13.07 -10.64
N LEU A 175 10.08 -12.34 -11.22
CA LEU A 175 9.97 -11.80 -12.58
C LEU A 175 9.68 -12.91 -13.58
N LYS A 176 10.53 -13.94 -13.57
CA LYS A 176 10.34 -15.09 -14.48
C LYS A 176 8.98 -15.76 -14.31
N ARG A 177 8.55 -15.95 -13.05
CA ARG A 177 7.29 -16.63 -12.75
C ARG A 177 6.05 -15.81 -13.10
N LEU A 178 6.01 -14.53 -12.73
CA LEU A 178 4.81 -13.70 -12.85
C LEU A 178 4.63 -13.12 -14.25
N LEU A 179 5.71 -12.83 -14.93
CA LEU A 179 5.68 -12.28 -16.28
C LEU A 179 5.86 -13.33 -17.36
N MET A 180 5.96 -14.62 -16.99
CA MET A 180 6.20 -15.73 -17.91
C MET A 180 7.36 -15.47 -18.88
N ILE A 181 8.40 -14.78 -18.39
CA ILE A 181 9.55 -14.41 -19.20
C ILE A 181 10.41 -15.65 -19.43
N ASN A 182 10.38 -16.15 -20.64
CA ASN A 182 11.25 -17.22 -21.09
C ASN A 182 12.49 -16.69 -21.83
N ASN A 183 12.58 -15.38 -22.08
CA ASN A 183 13.58 -14.76 -22.93
C ASN A 183 14.23 -13.55 -22.22
N GLU A 184 15.55 -13.42 -22.30
CA GLU A 184 16.34 -12.33 -21.71
C GLU A 184 15.97 -10.94 -22.24
N GLN A 185 15.58 -10.86 -23.51
CA GLN A 185 15.21 -9.58 -24.17
C GLN A 185 13.96 -8.93 -23.56
N LEU A 186 13.02 -9.72 -23.06
CA LEU A 186 11.80 -9.19 -22.44
C LEU A 186 12.06 -8.42 -21.14
N THR A 187 13.19 -8.66 -20.47
CA THR A 187 13.51 -7.97 -19.21
C THR A 187 13.83 -6.50 -19.44
N ASP A 188 14.58 -6.18 -20.48
CA ASP A 188 14.98 -4.81 -20.80
C ASP A 188 13.77 -3.99 -21.26
N GLU A 189 12.90 -4.56 -22.11
CA GLU A 189 11.63 -3.93 -22.49
C GLU A 189 10.70 -3.68 -21.30
N ILE A 190 10.68 -4.59 -20.33
CA ILE A 190 9.87 -4.43 -19.11
C ILE A 190 10.44 -3.34 -18.22
N VAL A 191 11.76 -3.25 -18.07
CA VAL A 191 12.41 -2.16 -17.34
C VAL A 191 12.07 -0.82 -17.96
N GLU A 192 12.17 -0.69 -19.28
CA GLU A 192 11.82 0.55 -19.99
C GLU A 192 10.35 0.93 -19.75
N ARG A 193 9.42 -0.01 -19.89
CA ARG A 193 7.99 0.23 -19.63
C ARG A 193 7.68 0.51 -18.17
N ALA A 194 8.41 -0.10 -17.22
CA ALA A 194 8.22 0.14 -15.80
C ALA A 194 8.67 1.55 -15.39
N VAL A 195 9.70 2.10 -16.04
CA VAL A 195 10.14 3.51 -15.83
C VAL A 195 9.01 4.49 -16.16
N ASP A 196 8.25 4.23 -17.21
CA ASP A 196 7.12 5.10 -17.64
C ASP A 196 5.89 4.95 -16.73
N MET A 197 5.78 3.86 -15.98
CA MET A 197 4.59 3.52 -15.18
C MET A 197 4.74 3.80 -13.69
N ILE A 198 5.98 3.94 -13.18
CA ILE A 198 6.25 4.06 -11.75
C ILE A 198 6.80 5.46 -11.46
N ASP A 199 5.97 6.26 -10.77
CA ASP A 199 6.45 7.47 -10.11
C ASP A 199 6.97 7.05 -8.72
N SER A 200 8.29 7.08 -8.54
CA SER A 200 8.92 6.71 -7.27
C SER A 200 8.77 7.87 -6.29
N ALA A 201 7.78 7.80 -5.43
CA ALA A 201 7.64 8.71 -4.30
C ALA A 201 8.41 8.18 -3.09
N VAL A 202 9.23 9.02 -2.48
CA VAL A 202 9.77 8.77 -1.14
C VAL A 202 8.63 8.90 -0.15
N VAL A 203 8.18 7.77 0.40
CA VAL A 203 7.11 7.73 1.40
C VAL A 203 7.73 7.83 2.79
N VAL A 204 7.26 8.78 3.59
CA VAL A 204 7.59 8.84 5.03
C VAL A 204 6.67 7.86 5.75
N GLU A 205 7.16 6.67 6.08
CA GLU A 205 6.45 5.71 6.91
C GLU A 205 6.45 6.17 8.38
N ARG A 206 5.34 5.87 9.08
CA ARG A 206 5.07 6.27 10.47
C ARG A 206 5.45 5.17 11.45
#